data_b24e45aba1afda883dac3a219f86fad7
#
_entry.id   b24e45aba1afda883dac3a219f86fad7
#
_cell.length_a   1.000
_cell.length_b   1.000
_cell.length_c   1.000
_cell.angle_alpha   90.00
_cell.angle_beta   90.00
_cell.angle_gamma   90.00
#
_symmetry.space_group_name_H-M   'P 1'
#
loop_
_entity.id
_entity.type
_entity.pdbx_description
1 polymer ?
#
loop_
_entity_poly.entity_id
_entity_poly.type
_entity_poly.pdbx_seq_one_letter_code
_entity_poly.pdbx_strand_id
1 'polypeptide(L)'
;MNQNEYEEKSAALTQEINRIEWLEEDFLSLKRKHEERVLDLQSEFHHLSFEVESLLHHVPEGSPRKYIDLQGNKDLRRQMVHYVREHLDQLSHHATQVRHQLDDEREERIRERNRLTWE
;
A
#
# COMPACT_ATOMS: atom_id res chain seq x y z
N MET A 1 -9.51 -8.27 -42.85
CA MET A 1 -9.51 -9.27 -41.76
C MET A 1 -10.74 -10.15 -41.91
N ASN A 2 -10.59 -11.47 -41.89
CA ASN A 2 -11.74 -12.37 -41.92
C ASN A 2 -12.35 -12.52 -40.51
N GLN A 3 -13.52 -13.18 -40.45
CA GLN A 3 -14.25 -13.33 -39.20
C GLN A 3 -13.46 -14.09 -38.12
N ASN A 4 -12.73 -15.15 -38.49
CA ASN A 4 -11.95 -15.94 -37.55
C ASN A 4 -10.80 -15.14 -36.96
N GLU A 5 -10.09 -14.37 -37.78
CA GLU A 5 -9.02 -13.46 -37.32
C GLU A 5 -9.56 -12.38 -36.40
N TYR A 6 -10.73 -11.83 -36.75
CA TYR A 6 -11.39 -10.84 -35.91
C TYR A 6 -11.73 -11.42 -34.53
N GLU A 7 -12.37 -12.59 -34.50
CA GLU A 7 -12.75 -13.25 -33.25
C GLU A 7 -11.54 -13.59 -32.39
N GLU A 8 -10.47 -14.10 -32.99
CA GLU A 8 -9.24 -14.44 -32.27
C GLU A 8 -8.58 -13.19 -31.65
N LYS A 9 -8.44 -12.13 -32.46
CA LYS A 9 -7.84 -10.87 -31.96
C LYS A 9 -8.71 -10.19 -30.91
N SER A 10 -10.02 -10.19 -31.12
CA SER A 10 -10.96 -9.63 -30.17
C SER A 10 -10.93 -10.39 -28.84
N ALA A 11 -10.89 -11.71 -28.88
CA ALA A 11 -10.81 -12.58 -27.70
C ALA A 11 -9.48 -12.36 -26.96
N ALA A 12 -8.36 -12.26 -27.69
CA ALA A 12 -7.04 -12.00 -27.09
C ALA A 12 -7.01 -10.65 -26.37
N LEU A 13 -7.54 -9.60 -26.97
CA LEU A 13 -7.63 -8.28 -26.34
C LEU A 13 -8.55 -8.28 -25.11
N THR A 14 -9.67 -9.00 -25.19
CA THR A 14 -10.57 -9.14 -24.05
C THR A 14 -9.87 -9.86 -22.88
N GLN A 15 -9.07 -10.88 -23.15
CA GLN A 15 -8.28 -11.56 -22.13
C GLN A 15 -7.25 -10.62 -21.49
N GLU A 16 -6.58 -9.79 -22.30
CA GLU A 16 -5.63 -8.79 -21.79
C GLU A 16 -6.32 -7.76 -20.90
N ILE A 17 -7.49 -7.27 -21.31
CA ILE A 17 -8.30 -6.33 -20.51
C ILE A 17 -8.68 -6.95 -19.17
N ASN A 18 -9.17 -8.18 -19.18
CA ASN A 18 -9.54 -8.90 -17.97
C ASN A 18 -8.34 -9.12 -17.05
N ARG A 19 -7.18 -9.44 -17.63
CA ARG A 19 -5.94 -9.60 -16.88
C ARG A 19 -5.53 -8.29 -16.19
N ILE A 20 -5.62 -7.17 -16.86
CA ILE A 20 -5.29 -5.85 -16.29
C ILE A 20 -6.24 -5.52 -15.15
N GLU A 21 -7.54 -5.74 -15.31
CA GLU A 21 -8.53 -5.54 -14.25
C GLU A 21 -8.24 -6.43 -13.02
N TRP A 22 -7.89 -7.68 -13.27
CA TRP A 22 -7.53 -8.62 -12.20
C TRP A 22 -6.25 -8.19 -11.47
N LEU A 23 -5.24 -7.72 -12.20
CA LEU A 23 -4.00 -7.18 -11.60
C LEU A 23 -4.30 -5.96 -10.73
N GLU A 24 -5.20 -5.09 -11.14
CA GLU A 24 -5.61 -3.93 -10.33
C GLU A 24 -6.26 -4.37 -9.02
N GLU A 25 -7.20 -5.32 -9.06
CA GLU A 25 -7.85 -5.85 -7.86
C GLU A 25 -6.84 -6.51 -6.91
N ASP A 26 -5.95 -7.31 -7.45
CA ASP A 26 -4.91 -7.99 -6.67
C ASP A 26 -3.96 -6.99 -6.02
N PHE A 27 -3.55 -5.98 -6.77
CA PHE A 27 -2.70 -4.91 -6.27
C PHE A 27 -3.37 -4.14 -5.12
N LEU A 28 -4.65 -3.78 -5.26
CA LEU A 28 -5.39 -3.08 -4.21
C LEU A 28 -5.57 -3.93 -2.95
N SER A 29 -5.74 -5.24 -3.12
CA SER A 29 -5.80 -6.17 -2.00
C SER A 29 -4.47 -6.23 -1.25
N LEU A 30 -3.35 -6.31 -1.98
CA LEU A 30 -2.01 -6.29 -1.39
C LEU A 30 -1.72 -4.97 -0.68
N LYS A 31 -2.13 -3.85 -1.26
CA LYS A 31 -2.01 -2.53 -0.64
C LYS A 31 -2.71 -2.49 0.72
N ARG A 32 -3.96 -2.95 0.80
CA ARG A 32 -4.73 -2.98 2.05
C ARG A 32 -4.07 -3.86 3.10
N LYS A 33 -3.61 -5.04 2.72
CA LYS A 33 -2.90 -5.94 3.64
C LYS A 33 -1.63 -5.30 4.18
N HIS A 34 -0.90 -4.58 3.34
CA HIS A 34 0.31 -3.89 3.76
C HIS A 34 -0.01 -2.75 4.73
N GLU A 35 -1.03 -1.95 4.44
CA GLU A 35 -1.50 -0.88 5.33
C GLU A 35 -1.90 -1.43 6.70
N GLU A 36 -2.65 -2.53 6.73
CA GLU A 36 -3.04 -3.19 7.97
C GLU A 36 -1.83 -3.64 8.80
N ARG A 37 -0.83 -4.24 8.14
CA ARG A 37 0.39 -4.68 8.82
C ARG A 37 1.18 -3.52 9.40
N VAL A 38 1.26 -2.41 8.69
CA VAL A 38 1.96 -1.21 9.16
C VAL A 38 1.24 -0.61 10.36
N LEU A 39 -0.09 -0.55 10.34
CA LEU A 39 -0.89 -0.06 11.46
C LEU A 39 -0.82 -1.00 12.66
N ASP A 40 -0.80 -2.31 12.45
CA ASP A 40 -0.62 -3.30 13.51
C ASP A 40 0.76 -3.14 14.16
N LEU A 41 1.80 -2.95 13.36
CA LEU A 41 3.15 -2.69 13.87
C LEU A 41 3.19 -1.43 14.73
N GLN A 42 2.53 -0.36 14.29
CA GLN A 42 2.43 0.88 15.07
C GLN A 42 1.73 0.64 16.41
N SER A 43 0.62 -0.11 16.39
CA SER A 43 -0.12 -0.45 17.60
C SER A 43 0.72 -1.27 18.59
N GLU A 44 1.42 -2.29 18.10
CA GLU A 44 2.32 -3.11 18.91
C GLU A 44 3.47 -2.27 19.50
N PHE A 45 4.05 -1.39 18.69
CA PHE A 45 5.12 -0.49 19.15
C PHE A 45 4.61 0.44 20.25
N HIS A 46 3.44 1.04 20.10
CA HIS A 46 2.85 1.92 21.11
C HIS A 46 2.60 1.16 22.41
N HIS A 47 2.08 -0.05 22.32
CA HIS A 47 1.85 -0.91 23.49
C HIS A 47 3.16 -1.18 24.24
N LEU A 48 4.19 -1.58 23.51
CA LEU A 48 5.52 -1.83 24.08
C LEU A 48 6.11 -0.55 24.69
N SER A 49 5.97 0.58 24.01
CA SER A 49 6.46 1.87 24.51
C SER A 49 5.77 2.29 25.80
N PHE A 50 4.47 2.05 25.95
CA PHE A 50 3.75 2.30 27.20
C PHE A 50 4.16 1.36 28.32
N GLU A 51 4.46 0.10 28.02
CA GLU A 51 5.02 -0.84 28.99
C GLU A 51 6.39 -0.37 29.50
N VAL A 52 7.25 0.08 28.59
CA VAL A 52 8.57 0.63 28.96
C VAL A 52 8.40 1.88 29.82
N GLU A 53 7.48 2.78 29.48
CA GLU A 53 7.20 3.98 30.25
C GLU A 53 6.73 3.61 31.67
N SER A 54 5.84 2.63 31.81
CA SER A 54 5.39 2.12 33.09
C SER A 54 6.54 1.59 33.94
N LEU A 55 7.45 0.82 33.33
CA LEU A 55 8.63 0.32 34.04
C LEU A 55 9.56 1.46 34.48
N LEU A 56 9.76 2.45 33.64
CA LEU A 56 10.58 3.61 33.96
C LEU A 56 10.02 4.44 35.13
N HIS A 57 8.69 4.51 35.26
CA HIS A 57 8.06 5.19 36.39
C HIS A 57 8.30 4.49 37.73
N HIS A 58 8.65 3.20 37.74
CA HIS A 58 9.03 2.47 38.93
C HIS A 58 10.49 2.67 39.32
N VAL A 59 11.30 3.29 38.44
CA VAL A 59 12.68 3.65 38.78
C VAL A 59 12.68 4.81 39.77
N PRO A 60 13.56 4.78 40.79
CA PRO A 60 13.63 5.86 41.79
C PRO A 60 13.86 7.23 41.18
N GLU A 61 13.20 8.28 41.74
CA GLU A 61 13.27 9.67 41.23
C GLU A 61 14.68 10.23 41.18
N GLY A 62 15.58 9.78 42.04
CA GLY A 62 16.98 10.23 42.07
C GLY A 62 17.88 9.61 41.00
N SER A 63 17.36 8.68 40.20
CA SER A 63 18.16 8.00 39.15
C SER A 63 18.47 8.96 38.00
N PRO A 64 19.76 9.14 37.64
CA PRO A 64 20.15 10.20 36.70
C PRO A 64 19.67 9.98 35.27
N ARG A 65 19.37 8.74 34.90
CA ARG A 65 18.92 8.41 33.54
C ARG A 65 17.39 8.33 33.39
N LYS A 66 16.64 8.37 34.47
CA LYS A 66 15.18 8.18 34.41
C LYS A 66 14.51 9.15 33.45
N TYR A 67 14.78 10.46 33.57
CA TYR A 67 14.16 11.48 32.73
C TYR A 67 14.65 11.41 31.29
N ILE A 68 15.93 11.09 31.08
CA ILE A 68 16.50 10.92 29.73
C ILE A 68 15.80 9.76 29.02
N ASP A 69 15.64 8.64 29.69
CA ASP A 69 15.02 7.45 29.12
C ASP A 69 13.51 7.63 28.89
N LEU A 70 12.81 8.31 29.81
CA LEU A 70 11.41 8.69 29.60
C LEU A 70 11.22 9.59 28.39
N GLN A 71 12.06 10.60 28.25
CA GLN A 71 12.00 11.52 27.11
C GLN A 71 12.34 10.81 25.81
N GLY A 72 13.38 9.98 25.82
CA GLY A 72 13.78 9.16 24.67
C GLY A 72 12.67 8.23 24.19
N ASN A 73 11.95 7.60 25.14
CA ASN A 73 10.82 6.74 24.82
C ASN A 73 9.66 7.51 24.17
N LYS A 74 9.36 8.71 24.68
CA LYS A 74 8.35 9.60 24.08
C LYS A 74 8.75 10.05 22.68
N ASP A 75 10.01 10.37 22.47
CA ASP A 75 10.54 10.78 21.17
C ASP A 75 10.45 9.64 20.16
N LEU A 76 10.75 8.41 20.57
CA LEU A 76 10.58 7.22 19.72
C LEU A 76 9.13 7.01 19.30
N ARG A 77 8.17 7.21 20.22
CA ARG A 77 6.74 7.12 19.84
C ARG A 77 6.36 8.15 18.78
N ARG A 78 6.84 9.39 18.91
CA ARG A 78 6.58 10.44 17.91
C ARG A 78 7.21 10.10 16.57
N GLN A 79 8.45 9.62 16.59
CA GLN A 79 9.14 9.19 15.38
C GLN A 79 8.41 8.04 14.68
N MET A 80 7.88 7.08 15.42
CA MET A 80 7.11 5.98 14.85
C MET A 80 5.83 6.47 14.18
N VAL A 81 5.07 7.37 14.82
CA VAL A 81 3.87 7.96 14.24
C VAL A 81 4.19 8.68 12.93
N HIS A 82 5.25 9.48 12.93
CA HIS A 82 5.69 10.21 11.75
C HIS A 82 6.13 9.27 10.62
N TYR A 83 6.93 8.27 10.94
CA TYR A 83 7.39 7.25 9.99
C TYR A 83 6.23 6.51 9.34
N VAL A 84 5.27 6.05 10.14
CA VAL A 84 4.09 5.33 9.63
C VAL A 84 3.26 6.22 8.72
N ARG A 85 3.03 7.47 9.11
CA ARG A 85 2.27 8.43 8.29
C ARG A 85 2.94 8.66 6.94
N GLU A 86 4.24 8.92 6.93
CA GLU A 86 5.00 9.11 5.68
C GLU A 86 4.97 7.86 4.82
N HIS A 87 5.14 6.70 5.42
CA HIS A 87 5.11 5.43 4.69
C HIS A 87 3.76 5.18 4.03
N LEU A 88 2.66 5.42 4.76
CA LEU A 88 1.30 5.25 4.21
C LEU A 88 1.01 6.28 3.11
N ASP A 89 1.47 7.52 3.26
CA ASP A 89 1.33 8.55 2.23
C ASP A 89 2.09 8.18 0.95
N GLN A 90 3.32 7.70 1.07
CA GLN A 90 4.12 7.23 -0.06
C GLN A 90 3.46 6.04 -0.74
N LEU A 91 2.95 5.08 0.04
CA LEU A 91 2.24 3.92 -0.50
C LEU A 91 1.00 4.34 -1.29
N SER A 92 0.21 5.28 -0.75
CA SER A 92 -0.96 5.81 -1.46
C SER A 92 -0.59 6.52 -2.75
N HIS A 93 0.51 7.28 -2.75
CA HIS A 93 1.00 7.96 -3.94
C HIS A 93 1.43 6.96 -5.02
N HIS A 94 2.21 5.95 -4.65
CA HIS A 94 2.63 4.89 -5.57
C HIS A 94 1.44 4.09 -6.10
N ALA A 95 0.46 3.81 -5.23
CA ALA A 95 -0.75 3.10 -5.63
C ALA A 95 -1.55 3.88 -6.69
N THR A 96 -1.65 5.19 -6.53
CA THR A 96 -2.30 6.07 -7.51
C THR A 96 -1.58 6.01 -8.86
N GLN A 97 -0.25 6.05 -8.86
CA GLN A 97 0.55 5.94 -10.08
C GLN A 97 0.36 4.59 -10.78
N VAL A 98 0.38 3.50 -10.04
CA VAL A 98 0.16 2.16 -10.60
C VAL A 98 -1.24 2.04 -11.19
N ARG A 99 -2.25 2.54 -10.51
CA ARG A 99 -3.64 2.52 -11.01
C ARG A 99 -3.78 3.32 -12.30
N HIS A 100 -3.15 4.48 -12.41
CA HIS A 100 -3.16 5.26 -13.64
C HIS A 100 -2.50 4.50 -14.80
N GLN A 101 -1.37 3.84 -14.54
CA GLN A 101 -0.71 3.02 -15.56
C GLN A 101 -1.59 1.86 -16.03
N LEU A 102 -2.23 1.17 -15.09
CA LEU A 102 -3.13 0.06 -15.43
C LEU A 102 -4.38 0.55 -16.18
N ASP A 103 -4.94 1.67 -15.77
CA ASP A 103 -6.09 2.28 -16.46
C ASP A 103 -5.72 2.68 -17.90
N ASP A 104 -4.55 3.28 -18.11
CA ASP A 104 -4.07 3.67 -19.42
C ASP A 104 -3.86 2.44 -20.32
N GLU A 105 -3.26 1.38 -19.80
CA GLU A 105 -3.08 0.13 -20.53
C GLU A 105 -4.42 -0.51 -20.90
N ARG A 106 -5.35 -0.54 -19.96
CA ARG A 106 -6.70 -1.06 -20.21
C ARG A 106 -7.40 -0.28 -21.31
N GLU A 107 -7.39 1.04 -21.23
CA GLU A 107 -8.02 1.90 -22.22
C GLU A 107 -7.40 1.73 -23.62
N GLU A 108 -6.08 1.56 -23.68
CA GLU A 108 -5.38 1.28 -24.93
C GLU A 108 -5.85 -0.03 -25.56
N ARG A 109 -6.01 -1.09 -24.75
CA ARG A 109 -6.51 -2.39 -25.22
C ARG A 109 -7.96 -2.30 -25.68
N ILE A 110 -8.80 -1.54 -24.96
CA ILE A 110 -10.18 -1.29 -25.36
C ILE A 110 -10.23 -0.57 -26.69
N ARG A 111 -9.40 0.47 -26.89
CA ARG A 111 -9.31 1.18 -28.16
C ARG A 111 -8.86 0.29 -29.30
N GLU A 112 -7.85 -0.55 -29.09
CA GLU A 112 -7.40 -1.52 -30.09
C GLU A 112 -8.53 -2.48 -30.47
N ARG A 113 -9.27 -3.01 -29.48
CA ARG A 113 -10.40 -3.90 -29.73
C ARG A 113 -11.50 -3.20 -30.53
N ASN A 114 -11.79 -1.93 -30.19
CA ASN A 114 -12.81 -1.17 -30.88
C ASN A 114 -12.42 -0.78 -32.32
N ARG A 115 -11.14 -0.79 -32.63
CA ARG A 115 -10.64 -0.57 -34.01
C ARG A 115 -10.70 -1.80 -34.88
N LEU A 116 -10.88 -2.98 -34.30
CA LEU A 116 -10.97 -4.20 -35.08
C LEU A 116 -12.25 -4.19 -35.92
N THR A 117 -12.10 -4.53 -37.18
CA THR A 117 -13.19 -4.66 -38.12
C THR A 117 -13.04 -5.98 -38.88
N TRP A 118 -14.15 -6.61 -39.19
CA TRP A 118 -14.16 -7.78 -40.05
C TRP A 118 -15.16 -7.61 -41.19
N GLU A 119 -14.86 -8.23 -42.31
CA GLU A 119 -15.70 -8.18 -43.51
C GLU A 119 -16.09 -9.59 -43.98
#